data_5e5ae55dd5fff94d15f3ea825187ffe8
#
_entry.id   5e5ae55dd5fff94d15f3ea825187ffe8
#
_cell.length_a   1.000
_cell.length_b   1.000
_cell.length_c   1.000
_cell.angle_alpha   90.00
_cell.angle_beta   90.00
_cell.angle_gamma   90.00
#
_symmetry.space_group_name_H-M   'P 1'
#
loop_
_entity.id
_entity.type
_entity.pdbx_description
1 polymer ?
#
loop_
_entity_poly.entity_id
_entity_poly.type
_entity_poly.pdbx_seq_one_letter_code
_entity_poly.pdbx_strand_id
1 'polypeptide(L)'
;MQSMETIVNYFAKDMRSHGIPVRKIRKVRVNNSISYFGCCRLYRKDDTIADITISNMAVADGDESLKNTIIHELVHASLPISEHHGKQFQELAKKVSKIYHTDIKQYGDRTKETEEFKKQQYKYKVTCKQCGSTWYYIRKTKFVKYPHLYQCGCGSDDFTVEVLR
;
A
#
# COMPACT_ATOMS: atom_id res chain seq x y z
N MET A 1 5.91 22.60 -2.82
CA MET A 1 5.90 21.13 -2.68
C MET A 1 5.57 20.53 -4.05
N GLN A 2 6.36 19.61 -4.57
CA GLN A 2 6.06 18.94 -5.84
C GLN A 2 4.85 18.02 -5.68
N SER A 3 4.01 17.90 -6.73
CA SER A 3 2.89 16.96 -6.69
C SER A 3 3.39 15.52 -6.75
N MET A 4 2.64 14.58 -6.18
CA MET A 4 2.96 13.13 -6.28
C MET A 4 3.06 12.69 -7.73
N GLU A 5 2.22 13.22 -8.60
CA GLU A 5 2.25 12.96 -10.03
C GLU A 5 3.57 13.41 -10.68
N THR A 6 4.07 14.58 -10.31
CA THR A 6 5.37 15.09 -10.76
C THR A 6 6.51 14.15 -10.37
N ILE A 7 6.51 13.69 -9.11
CA ILE A 7 7.55 12.80 -8.58
C ILE A 7 7.52 11.43 -9.29
N VAL A 8 6.34 10.83 -9.42
CA VAL A 8 6.17 9.53 -10.11
C VAL A 8 6.61 9.63 -11.57
N ASN A 9 6.20 10.70 -12.28
CA ASN A 9 6.56 10.89 -13.67
C ASN A 9 8.07 11.17 -13.86
N TYR A 10 8.70 11.86 -12.91
CA TYR A 10 10.15 12.04 -12.89
C TYR A 10 10.86 10.67 -12.86
N PHE A 11 10.54 9.81 -11.88
CA PHE A 11 11.17 8.48 -11.80
C PHE A 11 10.82 7.60 -13.01
N ALA A 12 9.61 7.66 -13.53
CA ALA A 12 9.22 6.91 -14.72
C ALA A 12 10.03 7.33 -15.96
N LYS A 13 10.27 8.63 -16.13
CA LYS A 13 11.11 9.17 -17.22
C LYS A 13 12.57 8.75 -17.03
N ASP A 14 13.09 8.87 -15.83
CA ASP A 14 14.45 8.53 -15.49
C ASP A 14 14.74 7.03 -15.68
N MET A 15 13.82 6.14 -15.22
CA MET A 15 13.92 4.70 -15.47
C MET A 15 13.98 4.37 -16.97
N ARG A 16 13.16 5.06 -17.80
CA ARG A 16 13.22 4.89 -19.26
C ARG A 16 14.56 5.30 -19.83
N SER A 17 15.19 6.36 -19.34
CA SER A 17 16.54 6.77 -19.79
C SER A 17 17.62 5.73 -19.48
N HIS A 18 17.39 4.88 -18.46
CA HIS A 18 18.22 3.72 -18.12
C HIS A 18 17.83 2.43 -18.89
N GLY A 19 16.98 2.55 -19.93
CA GLY A 19 16.56 1.43 -20.77
C GLY A 19 15.54 0.50 -20.10
N ILE A 20 14.80 0.95 -19.08
CA ILE A 20 13.73 0.21 -18.42
C ILE A 20 12.39 0.59 -19.07
N PRO A 21 11.62 -0.37 -19.65
CA PRO A 21 10.45 -0.07 -20.46
C PRO A 21 9.20 0.23 -19.61
N VAL A 22 9.25 1.29 -18.80
CA VAL A 22 8.10 1.70 -17.96
C VAL A 22 6.95 2.15 -18.86
N ARG A 23 5.76 1.57 -18.66
CA ARG A 23 4.52 1.97 -19.35
C ARG A 23 4.22 3.45 -19.13
N LYS A 24 3.40 4.02 -20.00
CA LYS A 24 2.88 5.39 -19.80
C LYS A 24 2.03 5.42 -18.54
N ILE A 25 2.40 6.27 -17.59
CA ILE A 25 1.59 6.48 -16.39
C ILE A 25 0.40 7.37 -16.78
N ARG A 26 -0.80 6.78 -16.75
CA ARG A 26 -2.05 7.45 -17.13
C ARG A 26 -2.60 8.27 -15.97
N LYS A 27 -2.52 7.74 -14.74
CA LYS A 27 -3.05 8.39 -13.56
C LYS A 27 -2.24 8.04 -12.33
N VAL A 28 -1.96 9.05 -11.52
CA VAL A 28 -1.40 8.91 -10.17
C VAL A 28 -2.47 9.28 -9.14
N ARG A 29 -2.62 8.46 -8.11
CA ARG A 29 -3.55 8.69 -7.00
C ARG A 29 -2.82 8.60 -5.67
N VAL A 30 -3.30 9.35 -4.71
CA VAL A 30 -2.91 9.21 -3.30
C VAL A 30 -4.12 8.78 -2.50
N ASN A 31 -3.94 7.87 -1.54
CA ASN A 31 -5.01 7.41 -0.65
C ASN A 31 -4.49 7.15 0.78
N ASN A 32 -5.38 6.77 1.68
CA ASN A 32 -5.08 6.43 3.07
C ASN A 32 -5.17 4.92 3.32
N SER A 33 -4.71 4.09 2.38
CA SER A 33 -4.66 2.64 2.61
C SER A 33 -3.73 2.31 3.79
N ILE A 34 -4.16 1.37 4.64
CA ILE A 34 -3.31 0.79 5.70
C ILE A 34 -2.85 -0.64 5.36
N SER A 35 -3.22 -1.13 4.18
CA SER A 35 -2.93 -2.49 3.74
C SER A 35 -1.75 -2.59 2.80
N TYR A 36 -1.37 -1.47 2.18
CA TYR A 36 -0.26 -1.40 1.23
C TYR A 36 0.33 0.02 1.19
N PHE A 37 1.58 0.14 0.79
CA PHE A 37 2.28 1.40 0.56
C PHE A 37 2.00 1.96 -0.83
N GLY A 38 1.95 1.09 -1.83
CA GLY A 38 1.67 1.42 -3.21
C GLY A 38 0.88 0.33 -3.93
N CYS A 39 0.39 0.65 -5.12
CA CYS A 39 -0.28 -0.30 -6.01
C CYS A 39 -0.15 0.16 -7.45
N CYS A 40 0.34 -0.71 -8.31
CA CYS A 40 0.34 -0.54 -9.76
C CYS A 40 -0.85 -1.31 -10.37
N ARG A 41 -1.68 -0.61 -11.14
CA ARG A 41 -2.77 -1.21 -11.91
C ARG A 41 -2.41 -1.25 -13.38
N LEU A 42 -2.29 -2.44 -13.94
CA LEU A 42 -2.11 -2.70 -15.36
C LEU A 42 -3.46 -3.02 -16.01
N TYR A 43 -3.57 -2.79 -17.32
CA TYR A 43 -4.80 -2.96 -18.08
C TYR A 43 -4.65 -4.07 -19.12
N ARG A 44 -5.48 -5.12 -19.05
CA ARG A 44 -5.44 -6.26 -20.00
C ARG A 44 -5.78 -5.87 -21.44
N LYS A 45 -6.57 -4.81 -21.62
CA LYS A 45 -6.99 -4.32 -22.94
C LYS A 45 -6.00 -3.34 -23.57
N ASP A 46 -5.14 -2.75 -22.75
CA ASP A 46 -4.12 -1.78 -23.17
C ASP A 46 -2.91 -1.93 -22.26
N ASP A 47 -1.94 -2.69 -22.69
CA ASP A 47 -0.71 -2.98 -21.94
C ASP A 47 0.34 -1.86 -22.04
N THR A 48 0.02 -0.76 -22.72
CA THR A 48 0.91 0.41 -22.85
C THR A 48 0.78 1.39 -21.69
N ILE A 49 -0.27 1.26 -20.87
CA ILE A 49 -0.59 2.18 -19.77
C ILE A 49 -0.63 1.52 -18.40
N ALA A 50 -0.36 2.32 -17.38
CA ALA A 50 -0.48 1.93 -15.97
C ALA A 50 -1.05 3.08 -15.13
N ASP A 51 -1.78 2.76 -14.07
CA ASP A 51 -2.13 3.69 -12.99
C ASP A 51 -1.31 3.35 -11.75
N ILE A 52 -0.79 4.38 -11.08
CA ILE A 52 -0.04 4.24 -9.83
C ILE A 52 -0.87 4.85 -8.69
N THR A 53 -0.96 4.13 -7.59
CA THR A 53 -1.56 4.62 -6.36
C THR A 53 -0.52 4.54 -5.25
N ILE A 54 -0.30 5.63 -4.52
CA ILE A 54 0.61 5.71 -3.37
C ILE A 54 -0.25 5.94 -2.12
N SER A 55 0.02 5.19 -1.06
CA SER A 55 -0.61 5.45 0.23
C SER A 55 0.11 6.56 0.99
N ASN A 56 -0.65 7.40 1.71
CA ASN A 56 -0.09 8.33 2.69
C ASN A 56 0.69 7.61 3.81
N MET A 57 0.52 6.31 3.97
CA MET A 57 1.36 5.49 4.85
C MET A 57 2.82 5.48 4.40
N ALA A 58 3.10 5.41 3.07
CA ALA A 58 4.46 5.51 2.55
C ALA A 58 5.05 6.91 2.77
N VAL A 59 4.21 7.96 2.69
CA VAL A 59 4.63 9.34 2.96
C VAL A 59 4.95 9.52 4.45
N ALA A 60 4.13 8.97 5.34
CA ALA A 60 4.33 9.04 6.78
C ALA A 60 5.58 8.27 7.25
N ASP A 61 5.95 7.22 6.53
CA ASP A 61 7.14 6.39 6.79
C ASP A 61 8.46 7.07 6.35
N GLY A 62 8.37 8.20 5.65
CA GLY A 62 9.50 9.04 5.27
C GLY A 62 9.89 8.94 3.79
N ASP A 63 10.81 9.83 3.41
CA ASP A 63 11.19 10.04 2.00
C ASP A 63 11.80 8.81 1.35
N GLU A 64 12.59 8.03 2.08
CA GLU A 64 13.21 6.80 1.56
C GLU A 64 12.14 5.73 1.29
N SER A 65 11.19 5.54 2.19
CA SER A 65 10.06 4.63 2.02
C SER A 65 9.18 5.04 0.85
N LEU A 66 8.90 6.33 0.73
CA LEU A 66 8.14 6.89 -0.40
C LEU A 66 8.86 6.64 -1.74
N LYS A 67 10.17 6.93 -1.81
CA LYS A 67 11.01 6.68 -2.99
C LYS A 67 10.98 5.20 -3.36
N ASN A 68 11.22 4.31 -2.40
CA ASN A 68 11.23 2.86 -2.60
C ASN A 68 9.87 2.36 -3.10
N THR A 69 8.78 2.86 -2.52
CA THR A 69 7.41 2.53 -2.95
C THR A 69 7.17 2.95 -4.40
N ILE A 70 7.51 4.18 -4.77
CA ILE A 70 7.32 4.69 -6.14
C ILE A 70 8.09 3.83 -7.13
N ILE A 71 9.37 3.55 -6.85
CA ILE A 71 10.22 2.75 -7.73
C ILE A 71 9.70 1.31 -7.83
N HIS A 72 9.25 0.71 -6.73
CA HIS A 72 8.63 -0.62 -6.71
C HIS A 72 7.42 -0.70 -7.65
N GLU A 73 6.51 0.26 -7.58
CA GLU A 73 5.33 0.29 -8.45
C GLU A 73 5.69 0.54 -9.92
N LEU A 74 6.74 1.30 -10.19
CA LEU A 74 7.27 1.49 -11.54
C LEU A 74 7.96 0.23 -12.10
N VAL A 75 8.55 -0.60 -11.26
CA VAL A 75 9.02 -1.94 -11.65
C VAL A 75 7.85 -2.81 -12.10
N HIS A 76 6.73 -2.82 -11.36
CA HIS A 76 5.49 -3.47 -11.82
C HIS A 76 4.98 -2.89 -13.14
N ALA A 77 5.04 -1.57 -13.32
CA ALA A 77 4.63 -0.91 -14.56
C ALA A 77 5.55 -1.24 -15.77
N SER A 78 6.69 -1.90 -15.54
CA SER A 78 7.65 -2.30 -16.58
C SER A 78 7.52 -3.77 -16.98
N LEU A 79 6.69 -4.55 -16.29
CA LEU A 79 6.59 -6.01 -16.42
C LEU A 79 5.20 -6.45 -16.92
N PRO A 80 5.07 -7.68 -17.48
CA PRO A 80 3.76 -8.22 -17.83
C PRO A 80 2.82 -8.30 -16.63
N ILE A 81 1.50 -8.20 -16.87
CA ILE A 81 0.46 -8.23 -15.82
C ILE A 81 0.46 -9.53 -14.99
N SER A 82 0.95 -10.62 -15.57
CA SER A 82 1.09 -11.92 -14.91
C SER A 82 2.28 -12.01 -13.96
N GLU A 83 3.25 -11.09 -14.09
CA GLU A 83 4.48 -11.09 -13.31
C GLU A 83 4.27 -10.26 -12.04
N HIS A 84 3.83 -10.91 -10.96
CA HIS A 84 3.66 -10.21 -9.67
C HIS A 84 5.02 -9.89 -9.04
N HIS A 85 5.53 -10.77 -8.16
CA HIS A 85 6.85 -10.66 -7.55
C HIS A 85 7.73 -11.88 -7.91
N GLY A 86 7.53 -12.42 -9.12
CA GLY A 86 8.24 -13.57 -9.63
C GLY A 86 9.69 -13.26 -10.03
N LYS A 87 10.27 -14.13 -10.84
CA LYS A 87 11.69 -14.06 -11.19
C LYS A 87 12.04 -12.77 -11.93
N GLN A 88 11.23 -12.36 -12.92
CA GLN A 88 11.49 -11.14 -13.71
C GLN A 88 11.41 -9.89 -12.82
N PHE A 89 10.45 -9.84 -11.89
CA PHE A 89 10.37 -8.75 -10.92
C PHE A 89 11.64 -8.67 -10.07
N GLN A 90 12.10 -9.79 -9.51
CA GLN A 90 13.30 -9.83 -8.66
C GLN A 90 14.57 -9.41 -9.41
N GLU A 91 14.72 -9.85 -10.67
CA GLU A 91 15.86 -9.48 -11.52
C GLU A 91 15.84 -7.97 -11.83
N LEU A 92 14.69 -7.44 -12.24
CA LEU A 92 14.54 -6.02 -12.52
C LEU A 92 14.70 -5.17 -11.27
N ALA A 93 14.11 -5.57 -10.13
CA ALA A 93 14.25 -4.90 -8.85
C ALA A 93 15.73 -4.80 -8.42
N LYS A 94 16.51 -5.88 -8.56
CA LYS A 94 17.96 -5.87 -8.29
C LYS A 94 18.73 -4.87 -9.18
N LYS A 95 18.38 -4.81 -10.48
CA LYS A 95 18.97 -3.85 -11.41
C LYS A 95 18.66 -2.42 -10.99
N VAL A 96 17.40 -2.16 -10.71
CA VAL A 96 16.90 -0.83 -10.34
C VAL A 96 17.42 -0.40 -8.96
N SER A 97 17.52 -1.33 -8.00
CA SER A 97 18.13 -1.07 -6.69
C SER A 97 19.55 -0.54 -6.78
N LYS A 98 20.35 -1.06 -7.72
CA LYS A 98 21.72 -0.57 -7.97
C LYS A 98 21.73 0.85 -8.55
N ILE A 99 20.80 1.16 -9.45
CA ILE A 99 20.71 2.49 -10.09
C ILE A 99 20.34 3.57 -9.06
N TYR A 100 19.38 3.25 -8.19
CA TYR A 100 18.83 4.23 -7.25
C TYR A 100 19.41 4.16 -5.84
N HIS A 101 20.40 3.26 -5.61
CA HIS A 101 21.00 3.01 -4.29
C HIS A 101 19.94 2.77 -3.21
N THR A 102 18.98 1.87 -3.49
CA THR A 102 17.85 1.56 -2.64
C THR A 102 17.62 0.04 -2.59
N ASP A 103 16.89 -0.43 -1.56
CA ASP A 103 16.54 -1.85 -1.42
C ASP A 103 15.05 -2.02 -1.73
N ILE A 104 14.74 -2.48 -2.94
CA ILE A 104 13.36 -2.70 -3.38
C ILE A 104 12.91 -4.07 -2.88
N LYS A 105 12.17 -4.07 -1.76
CA LYS A 105 11.59 -5.26 -1.14
C LYS A 105 10.19 -5.57 -1.68
N GLN A 106 9.79 -6.83 -1.56
CA GLN A 106 8.43 -7.26 -1.88
C GLN A 106 7.39 -6.64 -0.93
N TYR A 107 7.76 -6.46 0.33
CA TYR A 107 6.92 -5.86 1.37
C TYR A 107 7.69 -4.75 2.08
N GLY A 108 7.01 -3.66 2.41
CA GLY A 108 7.55 -2.62 3.26
C GLY A 108 7.73 -3.11 4.71
N ASP A 109 8.70 -2.52 5.40
CA ASP A 109 8.93 -2.81 6.82
C ASP A 109 7.83 -2.17 7.68
N ARG A 110 7.51 -2.78 8.82
CA ARG A 110 6.63 -2.18 9.82
C ARG A 110 7.46 -1.27 10.71
N THR A 111 7.28 0.03 10.55
CA THR A 111 7.92 1.05 11.37
C THR A 111 6.95 1.60 12.41
N LYS A 112 7.45 2.38 13.37
CA LYS A 112 6.59 3.08 14.35
C LYS A 112 5.66 4.06 13.64
N GLU A 113 6.16 4.75 12.64
CA GLU A 113 5.44 5.74 11.83
C GLU A 113 4.27 5.10 11.08
N THR A 114 4.48 3.90 10.50
CA THR A 114 3.40 3.16 9.84
C THR A 114 2.33 2.68 10.80
N GLU A 115 2.71 2.24 11.99
CA GLU A 115 1.74 1.82 13.02
C GLU A 115 0.96 3.02 13.59
N GLU A 116 1.59 4.16 13.78
CA GLU A 116 0.92 5.40 14.19
C GLU A 116 -0.05 5.89 13.10
N PHE A 117 0.37 5.87 11.84
CA PHE A 117 -0.51 6.20 10.72
C PHE A 117 -1.75 5.30 10.69
N LYS A 118 -1.57 3.98 10.85
CA LYS A 118 -2.69 3.03 10.92
C LYS A 118 -3.65 3.35 12.06
N LYS A 119 -3.13 3.61 13.26
CA LYS A 119 -3.95 3.98 14.42
C LYS A 119 -4.80 5.21 14.14
N GLN A 120 -4.24 6.20 13.43
CA GLN A 120 -4.95 7.40 13.05
C GLN A 120 -6.09 7.15 12.04
N GLN A 121 -6.11 6.05 11.30
CA GLN A 121 -7.15 5.73 10.32
C GLN A 121 -8.34 4.97 10.92
N TYR A 122 -8.21 4.40 12.11
CA TYR A 122 -9.29 3.64 12.74
C TYR A 122 -10.43 4.54 13.22
N LYS A 123 -11.66 4.14 12.89
CA LYS A 123 -12.88 4.85 13.25
C LYS A 123 -13.73 4.09 14.28
N TYR A 124 -13.52 2.81 14.38
CA TYR A 124 -14.29 1.93 15.26
C TYR A 124 -13.36 0.98 16.00
N LYS A 125 -13.68 0.73 17.25
CA LYS A 125 -13.04 -0.27 18.09
C LYS A 125 -14.13 -1.20 18.61
N VAL A 126 -13.94 -2.50 18.48
CA VAL A 126 -14.82 -3.53 19.03
C VAL A 126 -14.03 -4.28 20.09
N THR A 127 -14.58 -4.43 21.28
CA THR A 127 -13.93 -5.11 22.40
C THR A 127 -14.86 -6.20 22.95
N CYS A 128 -14.35 -7.42 23.09
CA CYS A 128 -15.03 -8.48 23.78
C CYS A 128 -15.05 -8.17 25.29
N LYS A 129 -16.23 -8.11 25.90
CA LYS A 129 -16.36 -7.80 27.33
C LYS A 129 -15.84 -8.90 28.24
N GLN A 130 -15.82 -10.15 27.78
CA GLN A 130 -15.39 -11.27 28.58
C GLN A 130 -13.86 -11.40 28.65
N CYS A 131 -13.17 -11.36 27.51
CA CYS A 131 -11.71 -11.60 27.44
C CYS A 131 -10.86 -10.37 27.11
N GLY A 132 -11.49 -9.21 26.81
CA GLY A 132 -10.80 -7.98 26.48
C GLY A 132 -10.17 -7.93 25.09
N SER A 133 -10.31 -8.97 24.26
CA SER A 133 -9.82 -8.96 22.88
C SER A 133 -10.41 -7.80 22.11
N THR A 134 -9.58 -7.12 21.32
CA THR A 134 -9.93 -5.86 20.66
C THR A 134 -9.62 -5.89 19.18
N TRP A 135 -10.55 -5.33 18.38
CA TRP A 135 -10.42 -5.21 16.93
C TRP A 135 -10.67 -3.76 16.48
N TYR A 136 -9.91 -3.29 15.49
CA TYR A 136 -10.02 -1.94 14.98
C TYR A 136 -10.46 -1.93 13.51
N TYR A 137 -11.34 -0.99 13.15
CA TYR A 137 -11.94 -0.90 11.82
C TYR A 137 -11.95 0.54 11.31
N ILE A 138 -11.61 0.69 10.02
CA ILE A 138 -11.71 1.98 9.31
C ILE A 138 -13.14 2.24 8.85
N ARG A 139 -13.91 1.17 8.59
CA ARG A 139 -15.26 1.24 8.04
C ARG A 139 -16.24 0.55 8.98
N LYS A 140 -17.51 0.95 8.90
CA LYS A 140 -18.60 0.31 9.62
C LYS A 140 -18.94 -1.05 8.98
N THR A 141 -18.18 -2.08 9.33
CA THR A 141 -18.36 -3.47 8.85
C THR A 141 -19.62 -4.10 9.43
N LYS A 142 -20.00 -5.31 8.97
CA LYS A 142 -21.12 -6.07 9.54
C LYS A 142 -20.87 -6.35 11.03
N PHE A 143 -19.67 -6.71 11.44
CA PHE A 143 -19.31 -6.93 12.83
C PHE A 143 -19.48 -5.66 13.69
N VAL A 144 -19.07 -4.49 13.19
CA VAL A 144 -19.29 -3.21 13.88
C VAL A 144 -20.78 -2.85 13.99
N LYS A 145 -21.60 -3.20 12.98
CA LYS A 145 -23.04 -2.91 12.96
C LYS A 145 -23.86 -3.86 13.85
N TYR A 146 -23.49 -5.13 13.82
CA TYR A 146 -24.24 -6.22 14.41
C TYR A 146 -23.32 -7.17 15.17
N PRO A 147 -22.64 -6.70 16.26
CA PRO A 147 -21.64 -7.49 16.96
C PRO A 147 -22.22 -8.79 17.57
N HIS A 148 -23.48 -8.77 17.98
CA HIS A 148 -24.22 -9.93 18.53
C HIS A 148 -24.38 -11.11 17.54
N LEU A 149 -24.09 -10.92 16.25
CA LEU A 149 -24.09 -12.00 15.25
C LEU A 149 -22.75 -12.74 15.18
N TYR A 150 -21.80 -12.37 16.00
CA TYR A 150 -20.43 -12.90 15.98
C TYR A 150 -20.08 -13.46 17.35
N GLN A 151 -19.15 -14.42 17.35
CA GLN A 151 -18.63 -15.03 18.55
C GLN A 151 -17.13 -14.77 18.65
N CYS A 152 -16.66 -14.39 19.82
CA CYS A 152 -15.25 -14.27 20.14
C CYS A 152 -14.61 -15.65 20.27
N GLY A 153 -13.29 -15.76 20.06
CA GLY A 153 -12.55 -17.00 20.29
C GLY A 153 -12.65 -17.54 21.71
N CYS A 154 -13.07 -16.72 22.70
CA CYS A 154 -13.38 -17.16 24.07
C CYS A 154 -14.80 -17.71 24.24
N GLY A 155 -15.60 -17.75 23.17
CA GLY A 155 -16.98 -18.23 23.20
C GLY A 155 -18.05 -17.16 23.51
N SER A 156 -17.67 -15.93 23.88
CA SER A 156 -18.61 -14.84 24.18
C SER A 156 -19.12 -14.17 22.90
N ASP A 157 -20.37 -13.72 22.92
CA ASP A 157 -21.02 -12.86 21.92
C ASP A 157 -21.26 -11.42 22.43
N ASP A 158 -20.79 -11.10 23.63
CA ASP A 158 -20.96 -9.80 24.27
C ASP A 158 -19.78 -8.87 23.95
N PHE A 159 -20.05 -7.86 23.13
CA PHE A 159 -19.07 -6.90 22.65
C PHE A 159 -19.51 -5.47 22.96
N THR A 160 -18.52 -4.61 23.19
CA THR A 160 -18.70 -3.15 23.11
C THR A 160 -18.18 -2.63 21.77
N VAL A 161 -18.89 -1.64 21.22
CA VAL A 161 -18.47 -0.91 20.02
C VAL A 161 -18.27 0.55 20.39
N GLU A 162 -17.06 1.03 20.19
CA GLU A 162 -16.66 2.42 20.42
C GLU A 162 -16.43 3.10 19.07
N VAL A 163 -16.98 4.30 18.88
CA VAL A 163 -16.69 5.19 17.75
C VAL A 163 -15.52 6.07 18.16
N LEU A 164 -14.39 5.96 17.47
CA LEU A 164 -13.16 6.70 17.77
C LEU A 164 -13.15 8.09 17.12
N ARG A 165 -13.88 8.25 16.00
CA ARG A 165 -14.02 9.50 15.21
C ARG A 165 -15.32 9.55 14.45
#